data_52467b29764bbc36da846feba501dffc
#
_entry.id   52467b29764bbc36da846feba501dffc
#
_cell.length_a   1.000
_cell.length_b   1.000
_cell.length_c   1.000
_cell.angle_alpha   90.00
_cell.angle_beta   90.00
_cell.angle_gamma   90.00
#
_symmetry.space_group_name_H-M   'P 1'
#
loop_
_entity.id
_entity.type
_entity.pdbx_description
1 polymer ?
#
loop_
_entity_poly.entity_id
_entity_poly.type
_entity_poly.pdbx_seq_one_letter_code
_entity_poly.pdbx_strand_id
1 'polypeptide(L)'
;MKIIFNSIMICLSIHFFSCNNKEQDVWKVYFFGGQSNMDGFGYNSELPDSLKGIIENAMIFDGNRDNEGNPNGGVGIWAPIEPGHGYEFKTDGKTNNLSERFGPELSFANTLAKKGTKVAIIKYSFGGTALFQGAGYGNWDPDQEGMNHYDNALATIKNAYDDNDINNDGRPDILIPSGIVWMQGEADAGHSQESADAYLGNLKNLMNLIRAAMRKDDLPVIIGKINDSHMYPDGAPTQPYIGTVHLAQDSFTKNDPCAAYVKDTESYKFSSDAWHYDTDGFIKMGQAFAKAAMGLELNCQ
;
A
#
# COMPACT_ATOMS: atom_id res chain seq x y z
N MET A 1 -16.21 -68.28 57.20
CA MET A 1 -16.49 -67.69 55.86
C MET A 1 -16.00 -66.23 55.92
N LYS A 2 -14.78 -65.95 55.40
CA LYS A 2 -14.20 -64.62 55.41
C LYS A 2 -14.48 -63.96 54.04
N ILE A 3 -15.23 -62.86 54.10
CA ILE A 3 -15.52 -62.04 52.92
C ILE A 3 -14.41 -61.02 52.77
N ILE A 4 -13.64 -61.12 51.66
CA ILE A 4 -12.59 -60.15 51.27
C ILE A 4 -13.26 -59.11 50.40
N PHE A 5 -13.28 -57.84 50.87
CA PHE A 5 -13.69 -56.67 50.06
C PHE A 5 -12.46 -56.17 49.25
N ASN A 6 -12.51 -56.32 47.96
CA ASN A 6 -11.55 -55.70 47.06
C ASN A 6 -12.04 -54.27 46.72
N SER A 7 -11.32 -53.26 47.24
CA SER A 7 -11.53 -51.87 46.85
C SER A 7 -10.77 -51.59 45.56
N ILE A 8 -11.51 -51.35 44.47
CA ILE A 8 -10.95 -50.86 43.21
C ILE A 8 -10.79 -49.35 43.31
N MET A 9 -9.56 -48.87 43.36
CA MET A 9 -9.22 -47.46 43.34
C MET A 9 -9.15 -47.00 41.86
N ILE A 10 -10.17 -46.27 41.41
CA ILE A 10 -10.20 -45.66 40.07
C ILE A 10 -9.39 -44.36 40.15
N CYS A 11 -8.19 -44.36 39.58
CA CYS A 11 -7.43 -43.13 39.36
C CYS A 11 -8.02 -42.38 38.19
N LEU A 12 -8.76 -41.30 38.46
CA LEU A 12 -9.18 -40.33 37.43
C LEU A 12 -8.00 -39.45 37.08
N SER A 13 -7.33 -39.69 35.98
CA SER A 13 -6.33 -38.80 35.43
C SER A 13 -6.98 -37.57 34.82
N ILE A 14 -6.99 -36.45 35.53
CA ILE A 14 -7.43 -35.14 34.99
C ILE A 14 -6.32 -34.65 34.07
N HIS A 15 -6.56 -34.77 32.76
CA HIS A 15 -5.71 -34.12 31.74
C HIS A 15 -6.06 -32.62 31.73
N PHE A 16 -5.23 -31.79 32.34
CA PHE A 16 -5.27 -30.34 32.12
C PHE A 16 -4.84 -30.09 30.67
N PHE A 17 -5.80 -29.87 29.77
CA PHE A 17 -5.53 -29.18 28.52
C PHE A 17 -5.15 -27.75 28.84
N SER A 18 -3.86 -27.45 28.86
CA SER A 18 -3.37 -26.09 28.84
C SER A 18 -3.75 -25.49 27.49
N CYS A 19 -4.86 -24.78 27.45
CA CYS A 19 -5.19 -23.90 26.34
C CYS A 19 -4.15 -22.76 26.38
N ASN A 20 -3.09 -22.88 25.61
CA ASN A 20 -2.19 -21.78 25.33
C ASN A 20 -3.01 -20.77 24.47
N ASN A 21 -3.73 -19.88 25.12
CA ASN A 21 -4.31 -18.71 24.49
C ASN A 21 -3.14 -17.78 24.10
N LYS A 22 -2.50 -18.04 22.97
CA LYS A 22 -1.68 -17.02 22.34
C LYS A 22 -2.63 -15.89 21.95
N GLU A 23 -2.29 -14.66 22.29
CA GLU A 23 -3.05 -13.47 21.88
C GLU A 23 -3.13 -13.40 20.35
N GLN A 24 -4.26 -12.86 19.84
CA GLN A 24 -4.42 -12.59 18.41
C GLN A 24 -3.39 -11.55 17.97
N ASP A 25 -2.84 -11.74 16.79
CA ASP A 25 -1.93 -10.77 16.22
C ASP A 25 -2.69 -9.51 15.77
N VAL A 26 -2.13 -8.36 16.07
CA VAL A 26 -2.70 -7.06 15.71
C VAL A 26 -1.83 -6.44 14.64
N TRP A 27 -2.40 -6.21 13.45
CA TRP A 27 -1.71 -5.67 12.29
C TRP A 27 -2.21 -4.28 11.97
N LYS A 28 -1.29 -3.32 11.78
CA LYS A 28 -1.62 -2.00 11.24
C LYS A 28 -1.69 -2.08 9.72
N VAL A 29 -2.87 -1.80 9.17
CA VAL A 29 -3.16 -1.93 7.74
C VAL A 29 -3.01 -0.58 7.05
N TYR A 30 -2.16 -0.53 6.02
CA TYR A 30 -1.96 0.64 5.17
C TYR A 30 -2.36 0.32 3.74
N PHE A 31 -3.18 1.19 3.13
CA PHE A 31 -3.45 1.12 1.70
C PHE A 31 -2.38 1.89 0.93
N PHE A 32 -1.76 1.25 -0.04
CA PHE A 32 -0.77 1.84 -0.95
C PHE A 32 -1.39 1.98 -2.33
N GLY A 33 -1.64 3.22 -2.76
CA GLY A 33 -2.26 3.52 -4.05
C GLY A 33 -1.52 4.59 -4.83
N GLY A 34 -1.69 4.58 -6.15
CA GLY A 34 -1.07 5.56 -7.03
C GLY A 34 -0.68 5.03 -8.39
N GLN A 35 0.33 5.66 -9.00
CA GLN A 35 0.83 5.27 -10.32
C GLN A 35 2.23 4.64 -10.26
N SER A 36 3.02 4.75 -11.33
CA SER A 36 4.29 4.02 -11.48
C SER A 36 5.31 4.22 -10.35
N ASN A 37 5.40 5.42 -9.75
CA ASN A 37 6.27 5.65 -8.60
C ASN A 37 5.70 5.06 -7.29
N MET A 38 4.45 4.62 -7.26
CA MET A 38 3.91 3.75 -6.21
C MET A 38 4.08 2.28 -6.58
N ASP A 39 3.89 1.93 -7.86
CA ASP A 39 4.11 0.58 -8.39
C ASP A 39 5.53 0.10 -8.03
N GLY A 40 6.52 0.93 -8.34
CA GLY A 40 7.91 0.73 -7.94
C GLY A 40 8.79 0.23 -9.08
N PHE A 41 9.81 1.03 -9.39
CA PHE A 41 10.77 0.75 -10.45
C PHE A 41 12.20 0.56 -9.91
N GLY A 42 12.38 0.48 -8.58
CA GLY A 42 13.66 0.17 -7.97
C GLY A 42 14.15 -1.23 -8.33
N TYR A 43 15.42 -1.42 -8.56
CA TYR A 43 15.99 -2.73 -8.92
C TYR A 43 16.32 -3.56 -7.67
N ASN A 44 15.82 -4.79 -7.60
CA ASN A 44 16.14 -5.73 -6.50
C ASN A 44 17.64 -5.99 -6.39
N SER A 45 18.35 -6.03 -7.51
CA SER A 45 19.81 -6.25 -7.58
C SER A 45 20.62 -5.14 -6.89
N GLU A 46 20.07 -3.95 -6.77
CA GLU A 46 20.74 -2.77 -6.17
C GLU A 46 20.39 -2.57 -4.70
N LEU A 47 19.54 -3.43 -4.12
CA LEU A 47 19.16 -3.34 -2.72
C LEU A 47 20.35 -3.57 -1.78
N PRO A 48 20.42 -2.85 -0.66
CA PRO A 48 21.33 -3.21 0.42
C PRO A 48 20.90 -4.54 1.05
N ASP A 49 21.85 -5.30 1.61
CA ASP A 49 21.60 -6.62 2.17
C ASP A 49 20.47 -6.64 3.22
N SER A 50 20.29 -5.55 3.94
CA SER A 50 19.23 -5.40 4.94
C SER A 50 17.79 -5.35 4.38
N LEU A 51 17.63 -5.29 3.05
CA LEU A 51 16.35 -5.24 2.35
C LEU A 51 16.19 -6.35 1.31
N LYS A 52 17.14 -7.28 1.18
CA LYS A 52 17.10 -8.36 0.16
C LYS A 52 16.24 -9.57 0.53
N GLY A 53 15.79 -9.66 1.76
CA GLY A 53 15.00 -10.81 2.24
C GLY A 53 13.61 -10.43 2.69
N ILE A 54 12.91 -11.41 3.24
CA ILE A 54 11.62 -11.22 3.87
C ILE A 54 11.75 -10.23 5.05
N ILE A 55 10.84 -9.26 5.09
CA ILE A 55 10.71 -8.34 6.22
C ILE A 55 9.85 -8.99 7.29
N GLU A 56 10.45 -9.31 8.43
CA GLU A 56 9.73 -9.90 9.56
C GLU A 56 8.61 -8.97 10.07
N ASN A 57 7.48 -9.54 10.46
CA ASN A 57 6.30 -8.82 10.92
C ASN A 57 5.71 -7.86 9.87
N ALA A 58 5.85 -8.19 8.60
CA ALA A 58 5.30 -7.41 7.50
C ALA A 58 4.64 -8.32 6.45
N MET A 59 3.38 -8.03 6.11
CA MET A 59 2.57 -8.76 5.13
C MET A 59 2.09 -7.81 4.04
N ILE A 60 1.89 -8.33 2.83
CA ILE A 60 1.36 -7.59 1.69
C ILE A 60 0.27 -8.38 0.99
N PHE A 61 -0.79 -7.69 0.60
CA PHE A 61 -1.80 -8.12 -0.37
C PHE A 61 -1.70 -7.19 -1.57
N ASP A 62 -1.16 -7.68 -2.68
CA ASP A 62 -0.97 -6.91 -3.91
C ASP A 62 -2.02 -7.34 -4.94
N GLY A 63 -2.93 -6.42 -5.28
CA GLY A 63 -4.11 -6.72 -6.07
C GLY A 63 -3.83 -6.77 -7.57
N ASN A 64 -4.40 -7.78 -8.25
CA ASN A 64 -4.31 -7.90 -9.71
C ASN A 64 -5.04 -6.75 -10.41
N ARG A 65 -4.54 -6.37 -11.57
CA ARG A 65 -5.08 -5.33 -12.44
C ARG A 65 -5.87 -5.98 -13.57
N ASP A 66 -7.10 -5.53 -13.78
CA ASP A 66 -7.93 -6.02 -14.89
C ASP A 66 -8.94 -4.95 -15.33
N ASN A 67 -9.64 -5.20 -16.45
CA ASN A 67 -10.72 -4.34 -16.89
C ASN A 67 -11.90 -4.39 -15.92
N GLU A 68 -12.64 -3.30 -15.85
CA GLU A 68 -13.86 -3.18 -15.08
C GLU A 68 -14.83 -4.35 -15.35
N GLY A 69 -15.43 -4.85 -14.27
CA GLY A 69 -16.35 -6.01 -14.35
C GLY A 69 -15.67 -7.36 -14.57
N ASN A 70 -14.34 -7.41 -14.75
CA ASN A 70 -13.64 -8.68 -14.78
C ASN A 70 -13.50 -9.25 -13.35
N PRO A 71 -13.89 -10.51 -13.11
CA PRO A 71 -13.80 -11.13 -11.80
C PRO A 71 -12.37 -11.29 -11.26
N ASN A 72 -11.35 -11.11 -12.11
CA ASN A 72 -9.94 -11.17 -11.70
C ASN A 72 -9.39 -9.81 -11.20
N GLY A 73 -10.10 -8.71 -11.38
CA GLY A 73 -9.70 -7.40 -10.87
C GLY A 73 -9.64 -7.40 -9.34
N GLY A 74 -8.54 -6.91 -8.77
CA GLY A 74 -8.34 -6.84 -7.33
C GLY A 74 -8.10 -8.17 -6.60
N VAL A 75 -7.97 -9.28 -7.35
CA VAL A 75 -7.62 -10.59 -6.79
C VAL A 75 -6.16 -10.57 -6.32
N GLY A 76 -5.87 -11.18 -5.17
CA GLY A 76 -4.54 -11.29 -4.57
C GLY A 76 -4.49 -12.32 -3.46
N ILE A 77 -3.34 -12.47 -2.84
CA ILE A 77 -3.14 -13.27 -1.63
C ILE A 77 -2.22 -12.53 -0.67
N TRP A 78 -2.43 -12.72 0.63
CA TRP A 78 -1.49 -12.27 1.65
C TRP A 78 -0.19 -13.07 1.55
N ALA A 79 0.93 -12.34 1.56
CA ALA A 79 2.26 -12.92 1.55
C ALA A 79 3.21 -12.08 2.44
N PRO A 80 4.30 -12.65 2.97
CA PRO A 80 5.35 -11.86 3.59
C PRO A 80 5.91 -10.82 2.61
N ILE A 81 6.23 -9.61 3.10
CA ILE A 81 6.86 -8.59 2.26
C ILE A 81 8.31 -8.97 2.00
N GLU A 82 8.66 -9.06 0.73
CA GLU A 82 10.00 -9.24 0.20
C GLU A 82 10.19 -8.44 -1.10
N PRO A 83 11.41 -8.27 -1.63
CA PRO A 83 11.62 -7.64 -2.93
C PRO A 83 10.86 -8.35 -4.06
N GLY A 84 10.26 -7.59 -4.97
CA GLY A 84 9.56 -8.18 -6.11
C GLY A 84 8.11 -7.74 -6.28
N HIS A 85 7.60 -6.90 -5.38
CA HIS A 85 6.25 -6.31 -5.46
C HIS A 85 6.21 -4.98 -6.23
N GLY A 86 7.16 -4.75 -7.14
CA GLY A 86 7.20 -3.60 -8.03
C GLY A 86 6.62 -3.85 -9.42
N TYR A 87 7.01 -2.99 -10.35
CA TYR A 87 6.61 -3.10 -11.76
C TYR A 87 6.80 -4.53 -12.30
N GLU A 88 5.85 -5.02 -13.08
CA GLU A 88 5.75 -6.40 -13.59
C GLU A 88 5.39 -7.48 -12.55
N PHE A 89 5.13 -7.14 -11.30
CA PHE A 89 4.50 -8.08 -10.37
C PHE A 89 3.16 -8.58 -10.92
N LYS A 90 2.87 -9.86 -10.72
CA LYS A 90 1.61 -10.49 -11.16
C LYS A 90 1.11 -11.46 -10.11
N THR A 91 -0.20 -11.57 -10.00
CA THR A 91 -0.86 -12.57 -9.17
C THR A 91 -2.11 -13.11 -9.85
N ASP A 92 -2.46 -14.36 -9.58
CA ASP A 92 -3.72 -14.99 -9.99
C ASP A 92 -4.63 -15.27 -8.78
N GLY A 93 -4.28 -14.71 -7.62
CA GLY A 93 -4.99 -14.95 -6.35
C GLY A 93 -4.67 -16.29 -5.68
N LYS A 94 -3.72 -17.05 -6.21
CA LYS A 94 -3.22 -18.31 -5.64
C LYS A 94 -1.70 -18.33 -5.56
N THR A 95 -1.06 -17.65 -6.50
CA THR A 95 0.40 -17.60 -6.63
C THR A 95 0.83 -16.18 -6.98
N ASN A 96 1.82 -15.67 -6.25
CA ASN A 96 2.50 -14.43 -6.58
C ASN A 96 3.72 -14.71 -7.46
N ASN A 97 3.85 -14.00 -8.57
CA ASN A 97 5.02 -13.98 -9.42
C ASN A 97 5.78 -12.68 -9.15
N LEU A 98 6.78 -12.77 -8.29
CA LEU A 98 7.64 -11.64 -7.95
C LEU A 98 8.43 -11.15 -9.17
N SER A 99 8.59 -9.84 -9.28
CA SER A 99 9.35 -9.20 -10.35
C SER A 99 10.81 -8.90 -9.92
N GLU A 100 11.60 -8.35 -10.84
CA GLU A 100 12.95 -7.83 -10.55
C GLU A 100 12.91 -6.40 -9.95
N ARG A 101 11.73 -5.93 -9.54
CA ARG A 101 11.49 -4.56 -9.12
C ARG A 101 10.80 -4.51 -7.75
N PHE A 102 11.02 -3.40 -7.04
CA PHE A 102 10.34 -3.09 -5.79
C PHE A 102 9.91 -1.61 -5.76
N GLY A 103 8.97 -1.30 -4.90
CA GLY A 103 8.49 0.05 -4.64
C GLY A 103 8.72 0.51 -3.20
N PRO A 104 8.08 1.62 -2.79
CA PRO A 104 8.25 2.18 -1.45
C PRO A 104 7.72 1.29 -0.32
N GLU A 105 6.86 0.30 -0.62
CA GLU A 105 6.30 -0.63 0.36
C GLU A 105 7.37 -1.37 1.16
N LEU A 106 8.47 -1.77 0.50
CA LEU A 106 9.52 -2.59 1.10
C LEU A 106 10.22 -1.86 2.26
N SER A 107 10.70 -0.66 2.02
CA SER A 107 11.41 0.13 3.05
C SER A 107 10.46 0.79 4.05
N PHE A 108 9.22 1.07 3.67
CA PHE A 108 8.16 1.48 4.59
C PHE A 108 7.91 0.40 5.65
N ALA A 109 7.62 -0.82 5.21
CA ALA A 109 7.38 -1.94 6.11
C ALA A 109 8.56 -2.24 7.01
N ASN A 110 9.78 -2.30 6.44
CA ASN A 110 11.01 -2.50 7.22
C ASN A 110 11.21 -1.41 8.30
N THR A 111 10.87 -0.16 7.99
CA THR A 111 11.01 0.96 8.96
C THR A 111 10.05 0.82 10.13
N LEU A 112 8.78 0.47 9.89
CA LEU A 112 7.80 0.28 10.94
C LEU A 112 8.04 -1.02 11.73
N ALA A 113 8.36 -2.12 11.05
CA ALA A 113 8.64 -3.40 11.68
C ALA A 113 9.83 -3.32 12.65
N LYS A 114 10.89 -2.60 12.31
CA LYS A 114 12.02 -2.31 13.22
C LYS A 114 11.64 -1.51 14.46
N LYS A 115 10.47 -0.88 14.48
CA LYS A 115 9.89 -0.21 15.66
C LYS A 115 8.94 -1.11 16.45
N GLY A 116 8.84 -2.38 16.07
CA GLY A 116 7.99 -3.37 16.75
C GLY A 116 6.54 -3.38 16.27
N THR A 117 6.22 -2.71 15.15
CA THR A 117 4.88 -2.70 14.57
C THR A 117 4.71 -3.90 13.63
N LYS A 118 3.62 -4.67 13.78
CA LYS A 118 3.17 -5.60 12.74
C LYS A 118 2.46 -4.81 11.65
N VAL A 119 2.97 -4.88 10.41
CA VAL A 119 2.53 -4.08 9.27
C VAL A 119 1.86 -4.96 8.24
N ALA A 120 0.66 -4.57 7.80
CA ALA A 120 -0.03 -5.18 6.68
C ALA A 120 -0.23 -4.10 5.60
N ILE A 121 0.19 -4.37 4.38
CA ILE A 121 0.03 -3.47 3.24
C ILE A 121 -0.98 -4.06 2.27
N ILE A 122 -2.00 -3.28 1.92
CA ILE A 122 -2.89 -3.55 0.79
C ILE A 122 -2.42 -2.64 -0.33
N LYS A 123 -1.89 -3.21 -1.41
CA LYS A 123 -1.31 -2.46 -2.52
C LYS A 123 -2.15 -2.61 -3.77
N TYR A 124 -2.48 -1.48 -4.39
CA TYR A 124 -2.98 -1.41 -5.76
C TYR A 124 -2.44 -0.15 -6.43
N SER A 125 -1.69 -0.30 -7.50
CA SER A 125 -1.10 0.80 -8.26
C SER A 125 -0.99 0.42 -9.73
N PHE A 126 -0.99 1.44 -10.62
CA PHE A 126 -0.79 1.21 -12.04
C PHE A 126 -0.10 2.42 -12.71
N GLY A 127 0.94 2.14 -13.49
CA GLY A 127 1.74 3.18 -14.13
C GLY A 127 0.96 4.04 -15.11
N GLY A 128 1.20 5.37 -15.09
CA GLY A 128 0.61 6.33 -16.02
C GLY A 128 -0.87 6.60 -15.82
N THR A 129 -1.43 6.33 -14.64
CA THR A 129 -2.85 6.56 -14.34
C THR A 129 -3.12 7.96 -13.82
N ALA A 130 -4.29 8.52 -14.15
CA ALA A 130 -4.72 9.85 -13.74
C ALA A 130 -5.92 9.80 -12.77
N LEU A 131 -6.22 10.92 -12.13
CA LEU A 131 -7.49 11.13 -11.42
C LEU A 131 -8.57 11.71 -12.35
N PHE A 132 -8.15 12.36 -13.44
CA PHE A 132 -9.03 13.00 -14.39
C PHE A 132 -9.54 12.01 -15.43
N GLN A 133 -10.86 11.97 -15.63
CA GLN A 133 -11.49 11.12 -16.63
C GLN A 133 -10.99 11.44 -18.03
N GLY A 134 -10.61 10.41 -18.78
CA GLY A 134 -10.05 10.56 -20.13
C GLY A 134 -8.55 10.87 -20.20
N ALA A 135 -7.85 10.97 -19.06
CA ALA A 135 -6.41 11.10 -18.99
C ALA A 135 -5.74 9.80 -18.56
N GLY A 136 -4.45 9.63 -18.91
CA GLY A 136 -3.65 8.48 -18.51
C GLY A 136 -4.05 7.15 -19.18
N TYR A 137 -3.51 6.06 -18.64
CA TYR A 137 -3.82 4.67 -19.06
C TYR A 137 -4.91 4.07 -18.15
N GLY A 138 -6.16 4.53 -18.32
CA GLY A 138 -7.22 4.38 -17.33
C GLY A 138 -7.06 5.40 -16.20
N ASN A 139 -8.05 5.49 -15.33
CA ASN A 139 -8.01 6.45 -14.24
C ASN A 139 -8.72 5.97 -12.97
N TRP A 140 -8.68 6.79 -11.94
CA TRP A 140 -9.23 6.53 -10.62
C TRP A 140 -10.59 7.16 -10.39
N ASP A 141 -11.24 7.62 -11.46
CA ASP A 141 -12.62 8.12 -11.37
C ASP A 141 -13.58 6.95 -11.23
N PRO A 142 -14.49 6.94 -10.23
CA PRO A 142 -15.44 5.85 -10.01
C PRO A 142 -16.38 5.57 -11.20
N ASP A 143 -16.63 6.60 -12.03
CA ASP A 143 -17.51 6.51 -13.18
C ASP A 143 -16.77 6.16 -14.51
N GLN A 144 -15.47 5.84 -14.43
CA GLN A 144 -14.67 5.44 -15.58
C GLN A 144 -15.08 4.04 -16.06
N GLU A 145 -15.45 3.93 -17.33
CA GLU A 145 -15.65 2.63 -17.98
C GLU A 145 -14.32 2.01 -18.47
N GLY A 146 -14.23 0.69 -18.46
CA GLY A 146 -13.10 -0.08 -18.98
C GLY A 146 -11.99 -0.31 -17.95
N MET A 147 -10.85 0.36 -18.03
CA MET A 147 -9.78 0.25 -17.05
C MET A 147 -10.02 1.22 -15.90
N ASN A 148 -10.84 0.80 -14.96
CA ASN A 148 -11.18 1.56 -13.76
C ASN A 148 -10.30 1.12 -12.58
N HIS A 149 -9.39 1.99 -12.17
CA HIS A 149 -8.44 1.69 -11.09
C HIS A 149 -9.07 1.84 -9.71
N TYR A 150 -10.11 2.66 -9.56
CA TYR A 150 -10.85 2.73 -8.30
C TYR A 150 -11.58 1.41 -8.00
N ASP A 151 -12.27 0.82 -8.99
CA ASP A 151 -12.98 -0.44 -8.80
C ASP A 151 -12.04 -1.60 -8.47
N ASN A 152 -10.90 -1.67 -9.14
CA ASN A 152 -9.89 -2.67 -8.83
C ASN A 152 -9.27 -2.47 -7.44
N ALA A 153 -9.03 -1.21 -7.03
CA ALA A 153 -8.54 -0.89 -5.69
C ALA A 153 -9.58 -1.26 -4.61
N LEU A 154 -10.86 -0.95 -4.86
CA LEU A 154 -11.96 -1.33 -3.98
C LEU A 154 -12.07 -2.86 -3.83
N ALA A 155 -11.98 -3.59 -4.95
CA ALA A 155 -11.95 -5.05 -4.94
C ALA A 155 -10.71 -5.58 -4.20
N THR A 156 -9.54 -4.96 -4.36
CA THR A 156 -8.30 -5.32 -3.63
C THR A 156 -8.49 -5.15 -2.12
N ILE A 157 -9.01 -4.02 -1.68
CA ILE A 157 -9.28 -3.75 -0.26
C ILE A 157 -10.27 -4.79 0.29
N LYS A 158 -11.38 -5.02 -0.42
CA LYS A 158 -12.39 -6.00 -0.01
C LYS A 158 -11.79 -7.40 0.13
N ASN A 159 -11.09 -7.88 -0.89
CA ASN A 159 -10.52 -9.22 -0.91
C ASN A 159 -9.45 -9.41 0.18
N ALA A 160 -8.67 -8.37 0.45
CA ALA A 160 -7.67 -8.39 1.54
C ALA A 160 -8.32 -8.51 2.93
N TYR A 161 -9.46 -7.86 3.16
CA TYR A 161 -10.19 -7.95 4.44
C TYR A 161 -11.09 -9.18 4.56
N ASP A 162 -11.39 -9.87 3.46
CA ASP A 162 -12.16 -11.14 3.49
C ASP A 162 -11.30 -12.29 4.06
N ASP A 163 -9.98 -12.19 4.01
CA ASP A 163 -9.05 -13.12 4.65
C ASP A 163 -8.43 -12.46 5.89
N ASN A 164 -8.76 -12.99 7.05
CA ASN A 164 -8.33 -12.44 8.34
C ASN A 164 -7.26 -13.30 9.07
N ASP A 165 -6.74 -14.35 8.46
CA ASP A 165 -5.56 -15.10 8.92
C ASP A 165 -4.40 -14.81 7.97
N ILE A 166 -3.92 -13.55 7.98
CA ILE A 166 -3.01 -13.03 6.96
C ILE A 166 -1.61 -13.61 7.04
N ASN A 167 -1.24 -14.20 8.18
CA ASN A 167 0.06 -14.84 8.41
C ASN A 167 -0.01 -16.38 8.31
N ASN A 168 -1.19 -16.95 8.02
CA ASN A 168 -1.46 -18.38 7.89
C ASN A 168 -1.04 -19.21 9.12
N ASP A 169 -1.26 -18.66 10.34
CA ASP A 169 -0.97 -19.39 11.59
C ASP A 169 -2.19 -20.19 12.12
N GLY A 170 -3.29 -20.18 11.38
CA GLY A 170 -4.55 -20.88 11.69
C GLY A 170 -5.45 -20.11 12.65
N ARG A 171 -5.22 -18.82 12.88
CA ARG A 171 -5.98 -17.97 13.79
C ARG A 171 -6.34 -16.64 13.13
N PRO A 172 -7.54 -16.12 13.42
CA PRO A 172 -7.91 -14.81 12.94
C PRO A 172 -7.02 -13.72 13.52
N ASP A 173 -6.54 -12.82 12.68
CA ASP A 173 -5.80 -11.61 13.03
C ASP A 173 -6.75 -10.42 13.25
N ILE A 174 -6.27 -9.40 13.96
CA ILE A 174 -6.95 -8.11 14.09
C ILE A 174 -6.31 -7.12 13.13
N LEU A 175 -7.07 -6.71 12.11
CA LEU A 175 -6.64 -5.79 11.08
C LEU A 175 -7.12 -4.36 11.39
N ILE A 176 -6.20 -3.44 11.76
CA ILE A 176 -6.53 -2.06 12.14
C ILE A 176 -6.18 -1.11 11.01
N PRO A 177 -7.17 -0.48 10.32
CA PRO A 177 -6.91 0.56 9.33
C PRO A 177 -6.06 1.69 9.93
N SER A 178 -4.89 1.97 9.33
CA SER A 178 -3.87 2.85 9.91
C SER A 178 -3.40 3.97 9.00
N GLY A 179 -3.64 3.88 7.69
CA GLY A 179 -3.32 4.99 6.77
C GLY A 179 -3.49 4.65 5.30
N ILE A 180 -3.52 5.70 4.49
CA ILE A 180 -3.44 5.67 3.03
C ILE A 180 -2.11 6.29 2.65
N VAL A 181 -1.32 5.62 1.83
CA VAL A 181 -0.08 6.14 1.24
C VAL A 181 -0.34 6.32 -0.26
N TRP A 182 -0.20 7.55 -0.74
CA TRP A 182 -0.57 7.93 -2.09
C TRP A 182 0.62 8.56 -2.83
N MET A 183 0.97 8.00 -3.99
CA MET A 183 2.00 8.54 -4.87
C MET A 183 1.49 8.55 -6.32
N GLN A 184 0.96 9.70 -6.75
CA GLN A 184 0.39 9.91 -8.07
C GLN A 184 0.23 11.41 -8.34
N GLY A 185 0.13 11.81 -9.59
CA GLY A 185 -0.13 13.18 -10.05
C GLY A 185 0.56 13.50 -11.35
N GLU A 186 1.56 12.71 -11.75
CA GLU A 186 2.37 12.94 -12.93
C GLU A 186 1.53 12.87 -14.21
N ALA A 187 0.59 11.91 -14.29
CA ALA A 187 -0.28 11.78 -15.47
C ALA A 187 -1.25 12.97 -15.59
N ASP A 188 -1.83 13.45 -14.48
CA ASP A 188 -2.67 14.65 -14.49
C ASP A 188 -1.87 15.91 -14.82
N ALA A 189 -0.66 16.05 -14.24
CA ALA A 189 0.24 17.16 -14.49
C ALA A 189 0.82 17.20 -15.90
N GLY A 190 0.85 16.05 -16.58
CA GLY A 190 1.32 15.91 -17.97
C GLY A 190 0.24 16.09 -19.02
N HIS A 191 -1.04 15.87 -18.66
CA HIS A 191 -2.13 15.78 -19.64
C HIS A 191 -2.62 17.14 -20.13
N SER A 192 -3.21 17.95 -19.23
CA SER A 192 -3.79 19.27 -19.58
C SER A 192 -3.93 20.15 -18.36
N GLN A 193 -4.11 21.46 -18.59
CA GLN A 193 -4.43 22.40 -17.50
C GLN A 193 -5.74 22.02 -16.80
N GLU A 194 -6.76 21.57 -17.57
CA GLU A 194 -8.05 21.13 -17.03
C GLU A 194 -7.90 19.94 -16.08
N SER A 195 -7.10 18.95 -16.46
CA SER A 195 -6.76 17.79 -15.61
C SER A 195 -6.08 18.23 -14.32
N ALA A 196 -5.09 19.11 -14.42
CA ALA A 196 -4.38 19.63 -13.26
C ALA A 196 -5.27 20.47 -12.34
N ASP A 197 -6.17 21.30 -12.89
CA ASP A 197 -7.11 22.12 -12.12
C ASP A 197 -8.16 21.26 -11.37
N ALA A 198 -8.58 20.14 -11.98
CA ALA A 198 -9.53 19.21 -11.36
C ALA A 198 -8.90 18.35 -10.25
N TYR A 199 -7.56 18.27 -10.18
CA TYR A 199 -6.84 17.32 -9.34
C TYR A 199 -7.23 17.40 -7.86
N LEU A 200 -7.37 18.60 -7.28
CA LEU A 200 -7.74 18.75 -5.85
C LEU A 200 -9.11 18.14 -5.55
N GLY A 201 -10.09 18.40 -6.41
CA GLY A 201 -11.45 17.87 -6.25
C GLY A 201 -11.48 16.35 -6.35
N ASN A 202 -10.82 15.82 -7.37
CA ASN A 202 -10.73 14.38 -7.63
C ASN A 202 -9.97 13.66 -6.50
N LEU A 203 -8.85 14.24 -6.03
CA LEU A 203 -8.09 13.69 -4.91
C LEU A 203 -8.93 13.61 -3.62
N LYS A 204 -9.65 14.68 -3.27
CA LYS A 204 -10.54 14.69 -2.10
C LYS A 204 -11.61 13.61 -2.20
N ASN A 205 -12.25 13.50 -3.36
CA ASN A 205 -13.27 12.49 -3.59
C ASN A 205 -12.69 11.08 -3.42
N LEU A 206 -11.58 10.77 -4.08
CA LEU A 206 -10.93 9.47 -4.01
C LEU A 206 -10.50 9.11 -2.59
N MET A 207 -9.86 10.03 -1.85
CA MET A 207 -9.43 9.75 -0.47
C MET A 207 -10.62 9.45 0.45
N ASN A 208 -11.74 10.17 0.29
CA ASN A 208 -12.97 9.89 1.04
C ASN A 208 -13.55 8.51 0.70
N LEU A 209 -13.54 8.12 -0.58
CA LEU A 209 -14.01 6.81 -1.02
C LEU A 209 -13.13 5.66 -0.47
N ILE A 210 -11.80 5.83 -0.47
CA ILE A 210 -10.89 4.84 0.12
C ILE A 210 -11.06 4.77 1.64
N ARG A 211 -11.23 5.91 2.33
CA ARG A 211 -11.56 5.94 3.76
C ARG A 211 -12.82 5.15 4.07
N ALA A 212 -13.87 5.35 3.26
CA ALA A 212 -15.12 4.60 3.39
C ALA A 212 -14.92 3.08 3.17
N ALA A 213 -14.13 2.70 2.16
CA ALA A 213 -13.80 1.29 1.90
C ALA A 213 -13.01 0.67 3.06
N MET A 214 -12.10 1.42 3.68
CA MET A 214 -11.32 1.04 4.85
C MET A 214 -12.11 1.18 6.17
N ARG A 215 -13.37 1.69 6.12
CA ARG A 215 -14.28 1.86 7.26
C ARG A 215 -13.72 2.75 8.39
N LYS A 216 -12.99 3.79 8.02
CA LYS A 216 -12.43 4.76 8.96
C LYS A 216 -12.36 6.15 8.32
N ASP A 217 -13.27 7.06 8.72
CA ASP A 217 -13.46 8.39 8.11
C ASP A 217 -12.26 9.32 8.32
N ASP A 218 -11.55 9.19 9.43
CA ASP A 218 -10.36 9.97 9.80
C ASP A 218 -9.04 9.25 9.51
N LEU A 219 -9.06 8.24 8.61
CA LEU A 219 -7.87 7.47 8.26
C LEU A 219 -6.77 8.41 7.73
N PRO A 220 -5.55 8.38 8.33
CA PRO A 220 -4.45 9.22 7.90
C PRO A 220 -4.12 9.08 6.42
N VAL A 221 -3.83 10.20 5.74
CA VAL A 221 -3.42 10.23 4.32
C VAL A 221 -2.02 10.80 4.19
N ILE A 222 -1.12 10.04 3.58
CA ILE A 222 0.27 10.43 3.33
C ILE A 222 0.44 10.59 1.83
N ILE A 223 0.70 11.81 1.36
CA ILE A 223 0.87 12.13 -0.05
C ILE A 223 2.35 12.37 -0.36
N GLY A 224 2.89 11.60 -1.29
CA GLY A 224 4.20 11.87 -1.89
C GLY A 224 4.09 13.02 -2.89
N LYS A 225 4.96 14.03 -2.76
CA LYS A 225 5.07 15.09 -3.76
C LYS A 225 5.63 14.51 -5.04
N ILE A 226 4.93 14.70 -6.16
CA ILE A 226 5.48 14.36 -7.48
C ILE A 226 6.63 15.31 -7.85
N ASN A 227 7.52 14.88 -8.74
CA ASN A 227 8.63 15.71 -9.20
C ASN A 227 8.87 15.52 -10.69
N ASP A 228 9.36 16.57 -11.36
CA ASP A 228 9.74 16.55 -12.77
C ASP A 228 11.25 16.36 -12.91
N SER A 229 11.65 15.43 -13.74
CA SER A 229 13.08 15.15 -13.98
C SER A 229 13.78 16.20 -14.84
N HIS A 230 13.03 16.95 -15.67
CA HIS A 230 13.57 17.83 -16.71
C HIS A 230 14.55 17.13 -17.67
N MET A 231 14.39 15.81 -17.87
CA MET A 231 15.32 14.99 -18.67
C MET A 231 15.02 14.96 -20.16
N TYR A 232 14.01 15.70 -20.65
CA TYR A 232 13.82 15.83 -22.08
C TYR A 232 15.01 16.55 -22.75
N PRO A 233 15.41 16.17 -23.98
CA PRO A 233 16.61 16.68 -24.64
C PRO A 233 16.66 18.21 -24.81
N ASP A 234 15.49 18.85 -24.85
CA ASP A 234 15.33 20.32 -24.94
C ASP A 234 15.19 20.99 -23.57
N GLY A 235 15.25 20.21 -22.48
CA GLY A 235 15.02 20.68 -21.11
C GLY A 235 13.58 21.04 -20.79
N ALA A 236 12.63 20.70 -21.67
CA ALA A 236 11.21 20.90 -21.41
C ALA A 236 10.76 20.06 -20.21
N PRO A 237 9.77 20.53 -19.45
CA PRO A 237 9.20 19.72 -18.38
C PRO A 237 8.43 18.54 -18.95
N THR A 238 8.57 17.36 -18.33
CA THR A 238 7.75 16.18 -18.66
C THR A 238 6.31 16.35 -18.19
N GLN A 239 6.10 17.27 -17.25
CA GLN A 239 4.82 17.54 -16.57
C GLN A 239 4.58 19.06 -16.54
N PRO A 240 4.12 19.68 -17.65
CA PRO A 240 4.03 21.13 -17.77
C PRO A 240 3.08 21.79 -16.74
N TYR A 241 2.15 21.04 -16.17
CA TYR A 241 1.17 21.55 -15.18
C TYR A 241 1.48 21.11 -13.74
N ILE A 242 2.71 20.66 -13.47
CA ILE A 242 3.11 20.11 -12.16
C ILE A 242 2.90 21.12 -11.02
N GLY A 243 3.10 22.42 -11.29
CA GLY A 243 2.87 23.47 -10.28
C GLY A 243 1.44 23.50 -9.76
N THR A 244 0.45 23.30 -10.64
CA THR A 244 -0.97 23.23 -10.26
C THR A 244 -1.25 22.01 -9.39
N VAL A 245 -0.72 20.85 -9.76
CA VAL A 245 -0.87 19.61 -8.97
C VAL A 245 -0.15 19.73 -7.62
N HIS A 246 1.03 20.34 -7.53
CA HIS A 246 1.70 20.63 -6.25
C HIS A 246 0.86 21.48 -5.32
N LEU A 247 0.23 22.55 -5.85
CA LEU A 247 -0.69 23.40 -5.07
C LEU A 247 -1.90 22.61 -4.58
N ALA A 248 -2.42 21.71 -5.39
CA ALA A 248 -3.54 20.84 -5.03
C ALA A 248 -3.18 19.86 -3.90
N GLN A 249 -2.03 19.19 -4.00
CA GLN A 249 -1.50 18.28 -2.97
C GLN A 249 -1.23 19.00 -1.64
N ASP A 250 -0.59 20.18 -1.69
CA ASP A 250 -0.33 21.01 -0.52
C ASP A 250 -1.63 21.54 0.10
N SER A 251 -2.59 21.95 -0.73
CA SER A 251 -3.92 22.38 -0.27
C SER A 251 -4.71 21.26 0.39
N PHE A 252 -4.68 20.05 -0.18
CA PHE A 252 -5.31 18.87 0.42
C PHE A 252 -4.77 18.64 1.84
N THR A 253 -3.44 18.54 1.98
CA THR A 253 -2.81 18.22 3.26
C THR A 253 -2.91 19.33 4.31
N LYS A 254 -3.02 20.59 3.89
CA LYS A 254 -3.26 21.72 4.83
C LYS A 254 -4.68 21.77 5.35
N ASN A 255 -5.66 21.29 4.58
CA ASN A 255 -7.08 21.33 4.96
C ASN A 255 -7.59 20.01 5.57
N ASP A 256 -6.79 18.97 5.59
CA ASP A 256 -7.09 17.69 6.23
C ASP A 256 -6.16 17.52 7.45
N PRO A 257 -6.69 17.55 8.69
CA PRO A 257 -5.87 17.46 9.90
C PRO A 257 -5.14 16.13 10.04
N CYS A 258 -5.60 15.08 9.33
CA CYS A 258 -5.02 13.75 9.31
C CYS A 258 -4.27 13.48 8.00
N ALA A 259 -3.68 14.51 7.39
CA ALA A 259 -2.87 14.34 6.20
C ALA A 259 -1.44 14.89 6.35
N ALA A 260 -0.49 14.26 5.66
CA ALA A 260 0.91 14.69 5.59
C ALA A 260 1.38 14.78 4.14
N TYR A 261 2.14 15.83 3.84
CA TYR A 261 2.77 16.03 2.54
C TYR A 261 4.26 15.72 2.62
N VAL A 262 4.69 14.62 2.03
CA VAL A 262 6.09 14.21 1.98
C VAL A 262 6.78 14.89 0.81
N LYS A 263 7.62 15.88 1.12
CA LYS A 263 8.34 16.73 0.15
C LYS A 263 9.78 16.26 -0.12
N ASP A 264 10.25 15.27 0.61
CA ASP A 264 11.60 14.70 0.49
C ASP A 264 11.89 14.21 -0.94
N THR A 265 10.85 13.77 -1.66
CA THR A 265 10.90 13.32 -3.06
C THR A 265 11.49 14.34 -4.05
N GLU A 266 11.43 15.65 -3.73
CA GLU A 266 12.07 16.71 -4.53
C GLU A 266 13.58 16.53 -4.67
N SER A 267 14.21 15.87 -3.71
CA SER A 267 15.66 15.66 -3.66
C SER A 267 16.12 14.34 -4.26
N TYR A 268 15.17 13.46 -4.66
CA TYR A 268 15.51 12.14 -5.15
C TYR A 268 15.97 12.20 -6.61
N LYS A 269 16.88 11.32 -6.96
CA LYS A 269 17.36 11.18 -8.33
C LYS A 269 16.42 10.34 -9.14
N PHE A 270 16.32 10.65 -10.41
CA PHE A 270 15.67 9.82 -11.39
C PHE A 270 16.61 8.74 -11.91
N SER A 271 16.04 7.63 -12.40
CA SER A 271 16.75 6.58 -13.10
C SER A 271 17.23 7.07 -14.50
N SER A 272 17.55 6.17 -15.40
CA SER A 272 17.89 6.53 -16.78
C SER A 272 16.70 6.99 -17.63
N ASP A 273 15.47 6.80 -17.16
CA ASP A 273 14.26 7.33 -17.78
C ASP A 273 13.81 8.64 -17.11
N ALA A 274 12.93 9.36 -17.80
CA ALA A 274 12.47 10.68 -17.34
C ALA A 274 11.34 10.62 -16.29
N TRP A 275 10.90 9.43 -15.87
CA TRP A 275 9.65 9.25 -15.15
C TRP A 275 9.80 8.64 -13.75
N HIS A 276 10.83 7.81 -13.55
CA HIS A 276 10.94 6.99 -12.35
C HIS A 276 12.18 7.33 -11.54
N TYR A 277 12.03 7.35 -10.23
CA TYR A 277 13.16 7.52 -9.32
C TYR A 277 14.13 6.34 -9.43
N ASP A 278 15.38 6.55 -9.04
CA ASP A 278 16.37 5.50 -8.89
C ASP A 278 16.06 4.60 -7.66
N THR A 279 16.80 3.52 -7.53
CA THR A 279 16.64 2.55 -6.43
C THR A 279 16.76 3.20 -5.05
N ASP A 280 17.71 4.12 -4.86
CA ASP A 280 17.89 4.87 -3.61
C ASP A 280 16.70 5.78 -3.31
N GLY A 281 16.13 6.41 -4.36
CA GLY A 281 14.90 7.20 -4.28
C GLY A 281 13.71 6.40 -3.75
N PHE A 282 13.48 5.18 -4.24
CA PHE A 282 12.40 4.31 -3.74
C PHE A 282 12.62 3.90 -2.28
N ILE A 283 13.86 3.57 -1.89
CA ILE A 283 14.19 3.26 -0.50
C ILE A 283 13.89 4.45 0.41
N LYS A 284 14.36 5.63 0.05
CA LYS A 284 14.12 6.87 0.81
C LYS A 284 12.65 7.25 0.87
N MET A 285 11.91 7.04 -0.22
CA MET A 285 10.47 7.30 -0.30
C MET A 285 9.69 6.49 0.73
N GLY A 286 9.90 5.18 0.80
CA GLY A 286 9.22 4.34 1.79
C GLY A 286 9.60 4.71 3.23
N GLN A 287 10.87 5.05 3.49
CA GLN A 287 11.30 5.54 4.81
C GLN A 287 10.63 6.86 5.20
N ALA A 288 10.49 7.81 4.25
CA ALA A 288 9.83 9.09 4.47
C ALA A 288 8.33 8.90 4.72
N PHE A 289 7.66 8.02 3.96
CA PHE A 289 6.27 7.66 4.19
C PHE A 289 6.06 7.03 5.58
N ALA A 290 6.93 6.11 5.99
CA ALA A 290 6.86 5.50 7.32
C ALA A 290 7.03 6.54 8.44
N LYS A 291 7.95 7.50 8.28
CA LYS A 291 8.13 8.62 9.23
C LYS A 291 6.88 9.49 9.31
N ALA A 292 6.26 9.80 8.17
CA ALA A 292 5.01 10.56 8.14
C ALA A 292 3.86 9.80 8.80
N ALA A 293 3.72 8.48 8.56
CA ALA A 293 2.73 7.63 9.20
C ALA A 293 2.85 7.66 10.72
N MET A 294 4.06 7.46 11.26
CA MET A 294 4.30 7.54 12.70
C MET A 294 3.97 8.93 13.29
N GLY A 295 4.23 10.00 12.54
CA GLY A 295 3.90 11.36 12.95
C GLY A 295 2.38 11.60 13.03
N LEU A 296 1.62 11.08 12.07
CA LEU A 296 0.15 11.22 12.04
C LEU A 296 -0.54 10.38 13.10
N GLU A 297 -0.04 9.19 13.44
CA GLU A 297 -0.60 8.36 14.52
C GLU A 297 -0.63 9.08 15.88
N LEU A 298 0.30 9.98 16.12
CA LEU A 298 0.34 10.76 17.36
C LEU A 298 -0.66 11.91 17.40
N ASN A 299 -1.14 12.36 16.23
CA ASN A 299 -1.94 13.58 16.06
C ASN A 299 -3.39 13.31 15.62
N CYS A 300 -3.69 12.11 15.10
CA CYS A 300 -4.99 11.72 14.52
C CYS A 300 -5.58 10.52 15.30
N GLN A 301 -5.79 10.71 16.61
CA GLN A 301 -6.48 9.73 17.48
C GLN A 301 -7.85 10.25 17.88
#